data_afc31b9d2dd135abfaa33bafba5511be
#
_entry.id   afc31b9d2dd135abfaa33bafba5511be
#
_cell.length_a   1.000
_cell.length_b   1.000
_cell.length_c   1.000
_cell.angle_alpha   90.00
_cell.angle_beta   90.00
_cell.angle_gamma   90.00
#
_symmetry.space_group_name_H-M   'P 1'
#
loop_
_entity.id
_entity.type
_entity.pdbx_description
1 polymer ?
#
loop_
_entity_poly.entity_id
_entity_poly.type
_entity_poly.pdbx_seq_one_letter_code
_entity_poly.pdbx_strand_id
1 'polypeptide(L)'
;MRILIVTDAWRPQINGVVRTLEKLGETLGEMGVVVDFLTPLGFRSVPMPSYPDIRLALTLPGKVARRIDEVQPDSIHIATEGPLGFLARRVCLSRGIPFTTSYHTRFPEFLRARLPVPESWSYRWLRRFHNAGSGMMVATPSLGRELSERGFDNICLWSRGVDTSLFSPGRRRDLGLPGPIFLNVGRVAVEKNLPAFLDLDLPGSKVVVGDGPALEALKARYSDVHFLGVRTGDDLASIYASADVFVFPSRTDTFGNVILEALASGCPVAAFPVTGPLDIASDGHEGVVVDEDLARAAMTALAIPRATARAKAETYDWRECSQQFLRNLPAARHCLPAATLRLPASITEGISR
;
A
#
# COMPACT_ATOMS: atom_id res chain seq x y z
N MET A 1 24.52 -8.11 -5.60
CA MET A 1 23.90 -7.71 -4.33
C MET A 1 22.81 -8.70 -3.97
N ARG A 2 22.76 -9.13 -2.71
CA ARG A 2 21.72 -10.04 -2.19
C ARG A 2 20.96 -9.35 -1.05
N ILE A 3 19.64 -9.37 -1.11
CA ILE A 3 18.78 -8.72 -0.13
C ILE A 3 17.90 -9.77 0.54
N LEU A 4 17.80 -9.73 1.87
CA LEU A 4 16.80 -10.51 2.61
C LEU A 4 15.64 -9.60 3.00
N ILE A 5 14.46 -9.89 2.49
CA ILE A 5 13.21 -9.22 2.88
C ILE A 5 12.46 -10.10 3.87
N VAL A 6 12.24 -9.58 5.08
CA VAL A 6 11.49 -10.26 6.15
C VAL A 6 10.08 -9.70 6.20
N THR A 7 9.08 -10.57 6.10
CA THR A 7 7.68 -10.16 6.11
C THR A 7 6.77 -11.21 6.76
N ASP A 8 5.79 -10.75 7.53
CA ASP A 8 4.68 -11.58 8.03
C ASP A 8 3.49 -11.59 7.07
N ALA A 9 3.42 -10.61 6.15
CA ALA A 9 2.43 -10.53 5.09
C ALA A 9 2.92 -11.32 3.86
N TRP A 10 2.33 -12.50 3.63
CA TRP A 10 2.69 -13.37 2.50
C TRP A 10 1.49 -14.23 2.09
N ARG A 11 1.63 -14.96 0.97
CA ARG A 11 0.60 -15.90 0.49
C ARG A 11 0.14 -16.85 1.61
N PRO A 12 -1.15 -17.22 1.67
CA PRO A 12 -2.22 -17.00 0.68
C PRO A 12 -2.91 -15.63 0.75
N GLN A 13 -2.45 -14.68 1.57
CA GLN A 13 -3.06 -13.36 1.69
C GLN A 13 -3.04 -12.62 0.35
N ILE A 14 -4.17 -12.02 -0.01
CA ILE A 14 -4.29 -11.13 -1.15
C ILE A 14 -4.44 -9.71 -0.61
N ASN A 15 -3.33 -8.98 -0.53
CA ASN A 15 -3.32 -7.59 -0.06
C ASN A 15 -2.22 -6.77 -0.73
N GLY A 16 -2.28 -5.45 -0.56
CA GLY A 16 -1.35 -4.52 -1.20
C GLY A 16 0.11 -4.70 -0.80
N VAL A 17 0.40 -5.18 0.43
CA VAL A 17 1.77 -5.42 0.90
C VAL A 17 2.38 -6.60 0.17
N VAL A 18 1.65 -7.73 0.10
CA VAL A 18 2.12 -8.94 -0.61
C VAL A 18 2.41 -8.61 -2.08
N ARG A 19 1.45 -7.97 -2.79
CA ARG A 19 1.63 -7.59 -4.19
C ARG A 19 2.84 -6.66 -4.39
N THR A 20 3.02 -5.68 -3.49
CA THR A 20 4.16 -4.76 -3.55
C THR A 20 5.49 -5.50 -3.40
N LEU A 21 5.59 -6.41 -2.44
CA LEU A 21 6.83 -7.15 -2.18
C LEU A 21 7.14 -8.17 -3.29
N GLU A 22 6.12 -8.84 -3.83
CA GLU A 22 6.28 -9.76 -4.97
C GLU A 22 6.77 -8.99 -6.21
N LYS A 23 6.12 -7.88 -6.56
CA LYS A 23 6.52 -7.09 -7.72
C LYS A 23 7.90 -6.43 -7.56
N LEU A 24 8.20 -5.96 -6.34
CA LEU A 24 9.54 -5.50 -6.01
C LEU A 24 10.59 -6.59 -6.24
N GLY A 25 10.34 -7.82 -5.75
CA GLY A 25 11.25 -8.95 -5.92
C GLY A 25 11.47 -9.32 -7.39
N GLU A 26 10.40 -9.33 -8.20
CA GLU A 26 10.46 -9.55 -9.65
C GLU A 26 11.32 -8.49 -10.32
N THR A 27 10.99 -7.21 -10.11
CA THR A 27 11.69 -6.08 -10.76
C THR A 27 13.16 -5.99 -10.34
N LEU A 28 13.46 -6.24 -9.06
CA LEU A 28 14.85 -6.31 -8.58
C LEU A 28 15.60 -7.48 -9.22
N GLY A 29 14.95 -8.63 -9.41
CA GLY A 29 15.52 -9.77 -10.13
C GLY A 29 15.88 -9.43 -11.58
N GLU A 30 15.01 -8.72 -12.30
CA GLU A 30 15.27 -8.19 -13.65
C GLU A 30 16.45 -7.19 -13.67
N MET A 31 16.70 -6.51 -12.55
CA MET A 31 17.83 -5.58 -12.37
C MET A 31 19.12 -6.29 -11.92
N GLY A 32 19.13 -7.64 -11.82
CA GLY A 32 20.31 -8.43 -11.43
C GLY A 32 20.54 -8.48 -9.91
N VAL A 33 19.56 -8.14 -9.09
CA VAL A 33 19.61 -8.22 -7.62
C VAL A 33 18.96 -9.53 -7.16
N VAL A 34 19.66 -10.28 -6.30
CA VAL A 34 19.11 -11.49 -5.70
C VAL A 34 18.28 -11.12 -4.49
N VAL A 35 17.00 -11.51 -4.49
CA VAL A 35 16.08 -11.24 -3.39
C VAL A 35 15.62 -12.55 -2.76
N ASP A 36 15.95 -12.73 -1.48
CA ASP A 36 15.45 -13.82 -0.65
C ASP A 36 14.32 -13.29 0.26
N PHE A 37 13.29 -14.11 0.46
CA PHE A 37 12.18 -13.79 1.35
C PHE A 37 12.20 -14.70 2.59
N LEU A 38 12.06 -14.08 3.76
CA LEU A 38 11.79 -14.78 5.01
C LEU A 38 10.31 -14.54 5.38
N THR A 39 9.48 -15.56 5.21
CA THR A 39 8.03 -15.49 5.30
C THR A 39 7.48 -16.54 6.27
N PRO A 40 6.21 -16.45 6.67
CA PRO A 40 5.57 -17.46 7.53
C PRO A 40 5.55 -18.87 6.94
N LEU A 41 5.65 -19.03 5.61
CA LEU A 41 5.60 -20.36 4.95
C LEU A 41 6.72 -21.28 5.38
N GLY A 42 7.87 -20.75 5.81
CA GLY A 42 9.00 -21.55 6.32
C GLY A 42 8.85 -22.02 7.76
N PHE A 43 7.71 -21.73 8.44
CA PHE A 43 7.54 -22.00 9.87
C PHE A 43 6.15 -22.56 10.19
N ARG A 44 6.02 -23.20 11.35
CA ARG A 44 4.70 -23.42 11.92
C ARG A 44 4.02 -22.08 12.15
N SER A 45 2.74 -21.97 11.83
CA SER A 45 2.01 -20.71 11.93
C SER A 45 0.60 -20.92 12.45
N VAL A 46 0.05 -19.92 13.12
CA VAL A 46 -1.35 -19.88 13.59
C VAL A 46 -2.11 -18.79 12.85
N PRO A 47 -3.40 -18.96 12.58
CA PRO A 47 -4.22 -17.90 12.02
C PRO A 47 -4.39 -16.77 13.04
N MET A 48 -4.40 -15.54 12.56
CA MET A 48 -4.76 -14.38 13.37
C MET A 48 -6.28 -14.41 13.64
N PRO A 49 -6.75 -14.27 14.89
CA PRO A 49 -8.15 -14.44 15.24
C PRO A 49 -9.13 -13.58 14.42
N SER A 50 -8.78 -12.32 14.16
CA SER A 50 -9.61 -11.38 13.40
C SER A 50 -9.50 -11.54 11.87
N TYR A 51 -8.46 -12.22 11.39
CA TYR A 51 -8.14 -12.41 9.98
C TYR A 51 -7.41 -13.74 9.77
N PRO A 52 -8.14 -14.84 9.60
CA PRO A 52 -7.56 -16.20 9.50
C PRO A 52 -6.55 -16.38 8.36
N ASP A 53 -6.67 -15.58 7.30
CA ASP A 53 -5.74 -15.57 6.18
C ASP A 53 -4.37 -15.01 6.55
N ILE A 54 -4.28 -14.21 7.61
CA ILE A 54 -3.01 -13.72 8.15
C ILE A 54 -2.43 -14.81 9.05
N ARG A 55 -1.30 -15.37 8.61
CA ARG A 55 -0.60 -16.44 9.33
C ARG A 55 0.53 -15.85 10.17
N LEU A 56 0.45 -16.02 11.47
CA LEU A 56 1.48 -15.58 12.42
C LEU A 56 2.48 -16.73 12.63
N ALA A 57 3.74 -16.50 12.29
CA ALA A 57 4.78 -17.51 12.42
C ALA A 57 5.10 -17.79 13.90
N LEU A 58 5.15 -19.07 14.26
CA LEU A 58 5.61 -19.55 15.56
C LEU A 58 7.05 -20.05 15.43
N THR A 59 8.00 -19.22 15.78
CA THR A 59 9.41 -19.56 15.69
C THR A 59 10.25 -18.91 16.80
N LEU A 60 11.53 -19.24 16.85
CA LEU A 60 12.49 -18.74 17.83
C LEU A 60 13.56 -17.88 17.14
N PRO A 61 14.19 -16.92 17.86
CA PRO A 61 15.25 -16.07 17.28
C PRO A 61 16.38 -16.86 16.62
N GLY A 62 16.77 -18.01 17.18
CA GLY A 62 17.84 -18.85 16.63
C GLY A 62 17.55 -19.42 15.25
N LYS A 63 16.26 -19.69 14.90
CA LYS A 63 15.91 -20.13 13.54
C LYS A 63 15.97 -18.98 12.54
N VAL A 64 15.55 -17.78 12.95
CA VAL A 64 15.69 -16.57 12.14
C VAL A 64 17.15 -16.22 11.93
N ALA A 65 17.97 -16.30 12.99
CA ALA A 65 19.41 -16.08 12.94
C ALA A 65 20.08 -17.03 11.94
N ARG A 66 19.77 -18.33 12.02
CA ARG A 66 20.29 -19.35 11.08
C ARG A 66 19.91 -19.03 9.64
N ARG A 67 18.67 -18.60 9.39
CA ARG A 67 18.24 -18.24 8.03
C ARG A 67 19.02 -17.04 7.49
N ILE A 68 19.31 -16.03 8.32
CA ILE A 68 20.18 -14.90 7.96
C ILE A 68 21.59 -15.40 7.62
N ASP A 69 22.13 -16.33 8.42
CA ASP A 69 23.46 -16.91 8.19
C ASP A 69 23.53 -17.75 6.90
N GLU A 70 22.47 -18.49 6.56
CA GLU A 70 22.37 -19.26 5.33
C GLU A 70 22.31 -18.38 4.07
N VAL A 71 21.55 -17.27 4.15
CA VAL A 71 21.36 -16.33 3.02
C VAL A 71 22.59 -15.45 2.82
N GLN A 72 23.28 -15.06 3.89
CA GLN A 72 24.39 -14.11 3.86
C GLN A 72 24.05 -12.83 3.07
N PRO A 73 22.99 -12.09 3.46
CA PRO A 73 22.54 -10.94 2.71
C PRO A 73 23.47 -9.73 2.88
N ASP A 74 23.64 -8.95 1.80
CA ASP A 74 24.32 -7.65 1.84
C ASP A 74 23.46 -6.59 2.57
N SER A 75 22.12 -6.75 2.54
CA SER A 75 21.16 -5.88 3.21
C SER A 75 19.95 -6.64 3.70
N ILE A 76 19.40 -6.20 4.85
CA ILE A 76 18.17 -6.76 5.43
C ILE A 76 17.11 -5.66 5.44
N HIS A 77 15.93 -5.98 4.92
CA HIS A 77 14.74 -5.14 4.99
C HIS A 77 13.62 -5.86 5.75
N ILE A 78 13.09 -5.24 6.80
CA ILE A 78 11.98 -5.77 7.60
C ILE A 78 10.72 -5.03 7.18
N ALA A 79 9.90 -5.69 6.37
CA ALA A 79 8.75 -5.07 5.73
C ALA A 79 7.50 -4.98 6.63
N THR A 80 7.42 -5.78 7.70
CA THR A 80 6.25 -5.81 8.58
C THR A 80 6.64 -5.93 10.04
N GLU A 81 5.75 -5.45 10.92
CA GLU A 81 5.92 -5.41 12.38
C GLU A 81 5.33 -6.65 13.10
N GLY A 82 5.16 -7.75 12.37
CA GLY A 82 4.67 -9.00 12.93
C GLY A 82 5.75 -9.84 13.64
N PRO A 83 5.43 -11.06 14.08
CA PRO A 83 6.34 -11.92 14.83
C PRO A 83 7.70 -12.14 14.17
N LEU A 84 7.74 -12.39 12.82
CA LEU A 84 9.01 -12.54 12.10
C LEU A 84 9.80 -11.24 12.07
N GLY A 85 9.12 -10.09 11.81
CA GLY A 85 9.75 -8.78 11.82
C GLY A 85 10.40 -8.47 13.17
N PHE A 86 9.71 -8.78 14.30
CA PHE A 86 10.27 -8.62 15.64
C PHE A 86 11.47 -9.49 15.90
N LEU A 87 11.43 -10.75 15.50
CA LEU A 87 12.52 -11.67 15.70
C LEU A 87 13.74 -11.29 14.83
N ALA A 88 13.53 -10.91 13.59
CA ALA A 88 14.60 -10.43 12.72
C ALA A 88 15.24 -9.14 13.28
N ARG A 89 14.43 -8.16 13.70
CA ARG A 89 14.90 -6.96 14.37
C ARG A 89 15.76 -7.29 15.61
N ARG A 90 15.29 -8.22 16.45
CA ARG A 90 16.04 -8.64 17.65
C ARG A 90 17.39 -9.25 17.28
N VAL A 91 17.43 -10.11 16.25
CA VAL A 91 18.68 -10.73 15.77
C VAL A 91 19.63 -9.67 15.21
N CYS A 92 19.13 -8.77 14.36
CA CYS A 92 19.93 -7.68 13.78
C CYS A 92 20.55 -6.80 14.89
N LEU A 93 19.74 -6.35 15.87
CA LEU A 93 20.22 -5.54 16.98
C LEU A 93 21.27 -6.27 17.85
N SER A 94 21.06 -7.55 18.14
CA SER A 94 22.02 -8.33 18.97
C SER A 94 23.35 -8.57 18.28
N ARG A 95 23.38 -8.47 16.94
CA ARG A 95 24.59 -8.71 16.12
C ARG A 95 25.17 -7.44 15.50
N GLY A 96 24.58 -6.26 15.76
CA GLY A 96 24.99 -5.00 15.15
C GLY A 96 24.79 -4.95 13.63
N ILE A 97 23.88 -5.76 13.07
CA ILE A 97 23.56 -5.77 11.64
C ILE A 97 22.61 -4.62 11.32
N PRO A 98 22.97 -3.68 10.43
CA PRO A 98 22.07 -2.60 10.02
C PRO A 98 20.90 -3.17 9.19
N PHE A 99 19.70 -2.60 9.39
CA PHE A 99 18.50 -2.99 8.66
C PHE A 99 17.59 -1.79 8.40
N THR A 100 16.76 -1.89 7.38
CA THR A 100 15.67 -0.94 7.11
C THR A 100 14.32 -1.55 7.43
N THR A 101 13.32 -0.68 7.56
CA THR A 101 11.93 -1.08 7.81
C THR A 101 10.98 -0.37 6.84
N SER A 102 9.74 -0.83 6.73
CA SER A 102 8.66 -0.13 6.02
C SER A 102 7.43 0.05 6.91
N TYR A 103 6.79 1.20 6.77
CA TYR A 103 5.49 1.49 7.36
C TYR A 103 4.40 1.30 6.31
N HIS A 104 3.81 0.11 6.25
CA HIS A 104 2.82 -0.25 5.22
C HIS A 104 1.37 -0.03 5.66
N THR A 105 1.11 -0.13 6.96
CA THR A 105 -0.26 -0.14 7.50
C THR A 105 -0.37 0.83 8.67
N ARG A 106 -1.44 1.59 8.72
CA ARG A 106 -1.81 2.41 9.89
C ARG A 106 -2.33 1.49 11.02
N PHE A 107 -1.40 0.71 11.56
CA PHE A 107 -1.70 -0.29 12.58
C PHE A 107 -2.36 0.29 13.84
N PRO A 108 -1.99 1.49 14.34
CA PRO A 108 -2.67 2.10 15.49
C PRO A 108 -4.15 2.36 15.25
N GLU A 109 -4.52 2.93 14.11
CA GLU A 109 -5.90 3.21 13.72
C GLU A 109 -6.68 1.91 13.48
N PHE A 110 -6.03 0.94 12.84
CA PHE A 110 -6.59 -0.39 12.64
C PHE A 110 -6.89 -1.10 13.97
N LEU A 111 -5.99 -0.99 14.95
CA LEU A 111 -6.14 -1.59 16.27
C LEU A 111 -7.24 -0.89 17.08
N ARG A 112 -7.26 0.45 17.06
CA ARG A 112 -8.27 1.25 17.76
C ARG A 112 -9.69 0.98 17.25
N ALA A 113 -9.86 0.76 15.96
CA ALA A 113 -11.17 0.44 15.37
C ALA A 113 -11.75 -0.89 15.89
N ARG A 114 -10.95 -1.73 16.55
CA ARG A 114 -11.32 -3.10 17.02
C ARG A 114 -11.17 -3.31 18.51
N LEU A 115 -10.27 -2.60 19.14
CA LEU A 115 -9.93 -2.76 20.57
C LEU A 115 -9.83 -1.38 21.23
N PRO A 116 -10.22 -1.25 22.50
CA PRO A 116 -10.13 0.00 23.25
C PRO A 116 -8.69 0.30 23.70
N VAL A 117 -7.75 0.26 22.76
CA VAL A 117 -6.33 0.55 23.00
C VAL A 117 -6.04 1.99 22.58
N PRO A 118 -5.42 2.82 23.45
CA PRO A 118 -5.01 4.17 23.08
C PRO A 118 -4.00 4.14 21.92
N GLU A 119 -4.25 4.92 20.86
CA GLU A 119 -3.33 5.02 19.72
C GLU A 119 -1.90 5.40 20.14
N SER A 120 -1.76 6.25 21.16
CA SER A 120 -0.47 6.70 21.67
C SER A 120 0.45 5.54 22.12
N TRP A 121 -0.12 4.45 22.64
CA TRP A 121 0.64 3.25 23.05
C TRP A 121 1.12 2.48 21.80
N SER A 122 0.24 2.29 20.84
CA SER A 122 0.58 1.63 19.59
C SER A 122 1.64 2.41 18.81
N TYR A 123 1.51 3.74 18.75
CA TYR A 123 2.53 4.60 18.13
C TYR A 123 3.86 4.56 18.87
N ARG A 124 3.88 4.56 20.22
CA ARG A 124 5.12 4.42 21.01
C ARG A 124 5.85 3.12 20.71
N TRP A 125 5.09 2.05 20.58
CA TRP A 125 5.62 0.72 20.29
C TRP A 125 6.18 0.64 18.85
N LEU A 126 5.44 1.12 17.85
CA LEU A 126 5.90 1.19 16.46
C LEU A 126 7.12 2.08 16.30
N ARG A 127 7.12 3.26 16.94
CA ARG A 127 8.27 4.16 16.93
C ARG A 127 9.53 3.46 17.47
N ARG A 128 9.42 2.72 18.58
CA ARG A 128 10.56 1.96 19.12
C ARG A 128 11.00 0.85 18.15
N PHE A 129 10.07 0.30 17.38
CA PHE A 129 10.39 -0.72 16.39
C PHE A 129 11.17 -0.11 15.23
N HIS A 130 10.68 0.94 14.61
CA HIS A 130 11.21 1.53 13.39
C HIS A 130 12.48 2.38 13.63
N ASN A 131 12.53 3.19 14.70
CA ASN A 131 13.68 4.04 14.99
C ASN A 131 14.96 3.25 15.33
N ALA A 132 14.85 1.95 15.56
CA ALA A 132 16.04 1.08 15.72
C ALA A 132 16.69 0.71 14.39
N GLY A 133 16.00 0.92 13.27
CA GLY A 133 16.53 0.70 11.93
C GLY A 133 17.33 1.89 11.40
N SER A 134 18.16 1.65 10.40
CA SER A 134 18.91 2.70 9.69
C SER A 134 18.05 3.53 8.74
N GLY A 135 16.81 3.10 8.45
CA GLY A 135 15.84 3.81 7.64
C GLY A 135 14.45 3.19 7.75
N MET A 136 13.43 4.03 7.82
CA MET A 136 12.01 3.64 7.74
C MET A 136 11.41 4.14 6.44
N MET A 137 11.01 3.23 5.58
CA MET A 137 10.42 3.55 4.27
C MET A 137 8.93 3.84 4.38
N VAL A 138 8.50 4.97 3.85
CA VAL A 138 7.09 5.39 3.79
C VAL A 138 6.68 5.63 2.34
N ALA A 139 5.39 5.42 2.04
CA ALA A 139 4.93 5.47 0.66
C ALA A 139 4.74 6.89 0.11
N THR A 140 4.48 7.87 0.98
CA THR A 140 4.14 9.24 0.57
C THR A 140 4.81 10.28 1.45
N PRO A 141 5.05 11.49 0.91
CA PRO A 141 5.61 12.61 1.67
C PRO A 141 4.70 13.05 2.84
N SER A 142 3.38 13.07 2.65
CA SER A 142 2.44 13.48 3.71
C SER A 142 2.47 12.51 4.90
N LEU A 143 2.51 11.19 4.63
CA LEU A 143 2.68 10.18 5.68
C LEU A 143 4.03 10.34 6.39
N GLY A 144 5.09 10.65 5.64
CA GLY A 144 6.40 10.90 6.21
C GLY A 144 6.39 12.09 7.20
N ARG A 145 5.74 13.20 6.84
CA ARG A 145 5.57 14.36 7.74
C ARG A 145 4.78 13.99 8.99
N GLU A 146 3.63 13.36 8.83
CA GLU A 146 2.78 12.93 9.95
C GLU A 146 3.54 12.04 10.94
N LEU A 147 4.30 11.07 10.45
CA LEU A 147 5.09 10.17 11.29
C LEU A 147 6.27 10.90 11.94
N SER A 148 6.91 11.85 11.25
CA SER A 148 7.98 12.69 11.81
C SER A 148 7.47 13.53 12.99
N GLU A 149 6.30 14.14 12.87
CA GLU A 149 5.64 14.88 13.97
C GLU A 149 5.31 13.97 15.17
N ARG A 150 5.11 12.67 14.93
CA ARG A 150 4.92 11.65 15.97
C ARG A 150 6.25 11.10 16.53
N GLY A 151 7.40 11.64 16.09
CA GLY A 151 8.74 11.28 16.58
C GLY A 151 9.33 10.02 15.95
N PHE A 152 8.91 9.66 14.74
CA PHE A 152 9.62 8.67 13.94
C PHE A 152 10.82 9.31 13.28
N ASP A 153 11.97 8.64 13.35
CA ASP A 153 13.24 9.09 12.80
C ASP A 153 13.61 8.30 11.55
N ASN A 154 14.65 8.74 10.84
CA ASN A 154 15.22 8.03 9.68
C ASN A 154 14.20 7.71 8.57
N ILE A 155 13.22 8.60 8.34
CA ILE A 155 12.18 8.42 7.33
C ILE A 155 12.79 8.55 5.94
N CYS A 156 12.48 7.58 5.08
CA CYS A 156 12.88 7.54 3.68
C CYS A 156 11.65 7.36 2.80
N LEU A 157 11.57 8.10 1.69
CA LEU A 157 10.50 7.89 0.73
C LEU A 157 10.76 6.62 -0.09
N TRP A 158 9.74 5.79 -0.21
CA TRP A 158 9.68 4.66 -1.11
C TRP A 158 8.26 4.57 -1.68
N SER A 159 8.08 5.15 -2.86
CA SER A 159 6.83 5.23 -3.57
C SER A 159 6.33 3.84 -4.02
N ARG A 160 5.32 3.81 -4.87
CA ARG A 160 4.76 2.59 -5.44
C ARG A 160 4.86 2.65 -6.95
N GLY A 161 4.77 1.50 -7.58
CA GLY A 161 4.64 1.37 -9.02
C GLY A 161 3.30 0.72 -9.40
N VAL A 162 2.95 0.82 -10.67
CA VAL A 162 1.80 0.13 -11.25
C VAL A 162 2.22 -0.59 -12.54
N ASP A 163 1.60 -1.75 -12.78
CA ASP A 163 1.81 -2.49 -14.02
C ASP A 163 0.90 -1.92 -15.12
N THR A 164 1.45 -0.99 -15.88
CA THR A 164 0.73 -0.31 -16.97
C THR A 164 0.49 -1.19 -18.20
N SER A 165 1.11 -2.36 -18.27
CA SER A 165 0.85 -3.36 -19.31
C SER A 165 -0.38 -4.20 -19.00
N LEU A 166 -0.53 -4.57 -17.72
CA LEU A 166 -1.71 -5.27 -17.21
C LEU A 166 -2.90 -4.32 -17.12
N PHE A 167 -2.75 -3.18 -16.44
CA PHE A 167 -3.80 -2.18 -16.28
C PHE A 167 -3.73 -1.16 -17.42
N SER A 168 -4.67 -1.24 -18.36
CA SER A 168 -4.65 -0.44 -19.58
C SER A 168 -6.07 -0.12 -20.05
N PRO A 169 -6.33 1.09 -20.59
CA PRO A 169 -7.63 1.47 -21.15
C PRO A 169 -8.10 0.55 -22.30
N GLY A 170 -7.16 -0.07 -23.02
CA GLY A 170 -7.46 -1.00 -24.13
C GLY A 170 -8.16 -2.30 -23.70
N ARG A 171 -8.26 -2.58 -22.38
CA ARG A 171 -8.96 -3.76 -21.85
C ARG A 171 -10.44 -3.51 -21.57
N ARG A 172 -10.97 -2.36 -21.96
CA ARG A 172 -12.38 -2.02 -21.79
C ARG A 172 -13.29 -3.04 -22.46
N ARG A 173 -14.32 -3.48 -21.73
CA ARG A 173 -15.40 -4.35 -22.22
C ARG A 173 -16.75 -3.86 -21.72
N ASP A 174 -17.81 -4.31 -22.33
CA ASP A 174 -19.15 -4.09 -21.79
C ASP A 174 -19.37 -4.97 -20.55
N LEU A 175 -19.78 -4.37 -19.45
CA LEU A 175 -20.13 -5.07 -18.21
C LEU A 175 -21.63 -5.42 -18.14
N GLY A 176 -22.43 -5.00 -19.12
CA GLY A 176 -23.88 -5.20 -19.13
C GLY A 176 -24.63 -4.38 -18.07
N LEU A 177 -24.03 -3.29 -17.60
CA LEU A 177 -24.57 -2.44 -16.55
C LEU A 177 -24.89 -1.03 -17.07
N PRO A 178 -25.96 -0.39 -16.58
CA PRO A 178 -26.24 1.01 -16.91
C PRO A 178 -25.08 1.93 -16.50
N GLY A 179 -24.64 2.77 -17.43
CA GLY A 179 -23.61 3.79 -17.17
C GLY A 179 -24.19 5.07 -16.57
N PRO A 180 -23.35 5.92 -15.97
CA PRO A 180 -21.93 5.69 -15.68
C PRO A 180 -21.69 4.65 -14.60
N ILE A 181 -20.54 3.98 -14.66
CA ILE A 181 -20.15 2.93 -13.70
C ILE A 181 -19.18 3.51 -12.67
N PHE A 182 -19.61 3.50 -11.39
CA PHE A 182 -18.80 3.88 -10.24
C PHE A 182 -18.25 2.61 -9.57
N LEU A 183 -16.94 2.46 -9.55
CA LEU A 183 -16.24 1.25 -9.11
C LEU A 183 -15.53 1.46 -7.79
N ASN A 184 -15.62 0.49 -6.88
CA ASN A 184 -14.67 0.31 -5.78
C ASN A 184 -14.01 -1.07 -5.88
N VAL A 185 -12.72 -1.14 -5.61
CA VAL A 185 -11.95 -2.39 -5.56
C VAL A 185 -11.16 -2.44 -4.28
N GLY A 186 -11.26 -3.53 -3.55
CA GLY A 186 -10.49 -3.73 -2.35
C GLY A 186 -11.13 -4.70 -1.37
N ARG A 187 -10.53 -4.79 -0.19
CA ARG A 187 -11.07 -5.60 0.90
C ARG A 187 -12.40 -5.01 1.38
N VAL A 188 -13.42 -5.84 1.51
CA VAL A 188 -14.72 -5.43 2.02
C VAL A 188 -14.72 -5.50 3.55
N ALA A 189 -14.25 -4.42 4.19
CA ALA A 189 -14.04 -4.34 5.64
C ALA A 189 -14.35 -2.93 6.17
N VAL A 190 -14.55 -2.82 7.48
CA VAL A 190 -14.98 -1.57 8.15
C VAL A 190 -14.00 -0.42 7.89
N GLU A 191 -12.70 -0.70 7.91
CA GLU A 191 -11.65 0.31 7.67
C GLU A 191 -11.67 0.89 6.25
N LYS A 192 -12.31 0.21 5.29
CA LYS A 192 -12.46 0.70 3.92
C LYS A 192 -13.64 1.66 3.72
N ASN A 193 -14.47 1.83 4.75
CA ASN A 193 -15.53 2.84 4.79
C ASN A 193 -16.47 2.79 3.56
N LEU A 194 -16.77 1.58 3.07
CA LEU A 194 -17.64 1.39 1.89
C LEU A 194 -19.00 2.06 2.00
N PRO A 195 -19.67 2.12 3.18
CA PRO A 195 -20.94 2.85 3.30
C PRO A 195 -20.87 4.29 2.81
N ALA A 196 -19.74 5.01 3.00
CA ALA A 196 -19.59 6.37 2.49
C ALA A 196 -19.65 6.47 0.96
N PHE A 197 -19.39 5.40 0.23
CA PHE A 197 -19.62 5.31 -1.22
C PHE A 197 -21.01 4.79 -1.54
N LEU A 198 -21.46 3.76 -0.83
CA LEU A 198 -22.70 3.06 -1.17
C LEU A 198 -23.96 3.89 -0.86
N ASP A 199 -23.87 4.77 0.14
CA ASP A 199 -24.97 5.71 0.51
C ASP A 199 -25.08 6.91 -0.46
N LEU A 200 -24.12 7.12 -1.39
CA LEU A 200 -24.18 8.25 -2.34
C LEU A 200 -25.33 8.07 -3.33
N ASP A 201 -26.02 9.15 -3.62
CA ASP A 201 -26.96 9.23 -4.74
C ASP A 201 -26.18 9.59 -6.02
N LEU A 202 -25.87 8.56 -6.81
CA LEU A 202 -25.09 8.67 -8.05
C LEU A 202 -25.88 8.08 -9.23
N PRO A 203 -25.81 8.71 -10.43
CA PRO A 203 -26.46 8.15 -11.61
C PRO A 203 -25.76 6.85 -12.03
N GLY A 204 -26.51 5.90 -12.62
CA GLY A 204 -25.94 4.66 -13.16
C GLY A 204 -25.67 3.58 -12.10
N SER A 205 -24.56 2.85 -12.26
CA SER A 205 -24.32 1.63 -11.49
C SER A 205 -23.17 1.76 -10.49
N LYS A 206 -23.37 1.25 -9.27
CA LYS A 206 -22.32 1.08 -8.26
C LYS A 206 -21.81 -0.37 -8.29
N VAL A 207 -20.50 -0.52 -8.43
CA VAL A 207 -19.83 -1.84 -8.52
C VAL A 207 -18.78 -1.97 -7.43
N VAL A 208 -18.79 -3.09 -6.72
CA VAL A 208 -17.79 -3.42 -5.69
C VAL A 208 -17.10 -4.73 -6.07
N VAL A 209 -15.76 -4.69 -6.15
CA VAL A 209 -14.91 -5.86 -6.39
C VAL A 209 -14.08 -6.15 -5.17
N GLY A 210 -14.16 -7.36 -4.67
CA GLY A 210 -13.41 -7.84 -3.52
C GLY A 210 -14.23 -8.69 -2.59
N ASP A 211 -13.60 -9.08 -1.47
CA ASP A 211 -14.21 -9.89 -0.42
C ASP A 211 -13.74 -9.41 0.95
N GLY A 212 -14.43 -9.80 1.99
CA GLY A 212 -14.07 -9.50 3.36
C GLY A 212 -15.22 -9.60 4.36
N PRO A 213 -14.92 -9.39 5.63
CA PRO A 213 -15.85 -9.69 6.73
C PRO A 213 -17.15 -8.86 6.71
N ALA A 214 -17.19 -7.73 5.98
CA ALA A 214 -18.39 -6.90 5.90
C ALA A 214 -19.26 -7.21 4.66
N LEU A 215 -18.84 -8.12 3.76
CA LEU A 215 -19.48 -8.35 2.47
C LEU A 215 -20.96 -8.71 2.58
N GLU A 216 -21.28 -9.73 3.38
CA GLU A 216 -22.66 -10.22 3.46
C GLU A 216 -23.61 -9.19 4.11
N ALA A 217 -23.12 -8.44 5.10
CA ALA A 217 -23.91 -7.39 5.72
C ALA A 217 -24.18 -6.23 4.72
N LEU A 218 -23.18 -5.89 3.88
CA LEU A 218 -23.35 -4.84 2.88
C LEU A 218 -24.27 -5.30 1.74
N LYS A 219 -24.16 -6.53 1.26
CA LYS A 219 -25.08 -7.08 0.26
C LYS A 219 -26.54 -7.06 0.75
N ALA A 220 -26.77 -7.40 2.02
CA ALA A 220 -28.11 -7.39 2.59
C ALA A 220 -28.68 -5.96 2.71
N ARG A 221 -27.81 -4.95 2.89
CA ARG A 221 -28.22 -3.55 3.04
C ARG A 221 -28.39 -2.83 1.69
N TYR A 222 -27.59 -3.15 0.68
CA TYR A 222 -27.52 -2.47 -0.61
C TYR A 222 -27.83 -3.42 -1.76
N SER A 223 -29.11 -3.64 -2.01
CA SER A 223 -29.57 -4.59 -3.05
C SER A 223 -29.41 -4.09 -4.49
N ASP A 224 -29.19 -2.80 -4.66
CA ASP A 224 -28.99 -2.11 -5.95
C ASP A 224 -27.49 -2.05 -6.36
N VAL A 225 -26.59 -2.53 -5.50
CA VAL A 225 -25.15 -2.52 -5.74
C VAL A 225 -24.68 -3.87 -6.31
N HIS A 226 -23.82 -3.82 -7.32
CA HIS A 226 -23.26 -5.00 -7.97
C HIS A 226 -21.97 -5.46 -7.25
N PHE A 227 -22.07 -6.48 -6.42
CA PHE A 227 -20.92 -7.11 -5.75
C PHE A 227 -20.38 -8.26 -6.60
N LEU A 228 -19.20 -8.08 -7.21
CA LEU A 228 -18.63 -9.06 -8.15
C LEU A 228 -17.73 -10.11 -7.47
N GLY A 229 -17.46 -9.99 -6.16
CA GLY A 229 -16.52 -10.85 -5.46
C GLY A 229 -15.05 -10.57 -5.85
N VAL A 230 -14.15 -11.48 -5.49
CA VAL A 230 -12.71 -11.32 -5.81
C VAL A 230 -12.48 -11.47 -7.31
N ARG A 231 -11.73 -10.53 -7.89
CA ARG A 231 -11.25 -10.56 -9.27
C ARG A 231 -9.74 -10.31 -9.29
N THR A 232 -9.04 -10.89 -10.25
CA THR A 232 -7.58 -10.76 -10.37
C THR A 232 -7.16 -10.74 -11.84
N GLY A 233 -5.90 -10.35 -12.11
CA GLY A 233 -5.32 -10.39 -13.45
C GLY A 233 -6.14 -9.63 -14.48
N ASP A 234 -6.30 -10.23 -15.64
CA ASP A 234 -6.97 -9.61 -16.80
C ASP A 234 -8.45 -9.28 -16.54
N ASP A 235 -9.14 -10.10 -15.75
CA ASP A 235 -10.55 -9.85 -15.42
C ASP A 235 -10.67 -8.57 -14.55
N LEU A 236 -9.82 -8.41 -13.53
CA LEU A 236 -9.78 -7.19 -12.73
C LEU A 236 -9.40 -5.97 -13.58
N ALA A 237 -8.37 -6.10 -14.41
CA ALA A 237 -7.92 -5.01 -15.28
C ALA A 237 -9.02 -4.56 -16.27
N SER A 238 -9.80 -5.51 -16.79
CA SER A 238 -10.92 -5.18 -17.67
C SER A 238 -12.07 -4.46 -16.94
N ILE A 239 -12.33 -4.80 -15.68
CA ILE A 239 -13.33 -4.12 -14.86
C ILE A 239 -12.91 -2.66 -14.58
N TYR A 240 -11.66 -2.42 -14.19
CA TYR A 240 -11.15 -1.05 -14.04
C TYR A 240 -11.26 -0.24 -15.34
N ALA A 241 -10.83 -0.84 -16.47
CA ALA A 241 -10.90 -0.18 -17.76
C ALA A 241 -12.34 0.14 -18.21
N SER A 242 -13.33 -0.62 -17.74
CA SER A 242 -14.74 -0.46 -18.08
C SER A 242 -15.48 0.52 -17.18
N ALA A 243 -14.95 0.81 -15.99
CA ALA A 243 -15.52 1.80 -15.09
C ALA A 243 -15.28 3.23 -15.59
N ASP A 244 -16.17 4.14 -15.20
CA ASP A 244 -16.09 5.56 -15.55
C ASP A 244 -15.46 6.38 -14.43
N VAL A 245 -15.68 6.01 -13.16
CA VAL A 245 -15.03 6.60 -11.98
C VAL A 245 -14.68 5.51 -10.99
N PHE A 246 -13.48 5.56 -10.46
CA PHE A 246 -13.07 4.77 -9.30
C PHE A 246 -13.31 5.57 -8.02
N VAL A 247 -14.16 5.07 -7.12
CA VAL A 247 -14.46 5.74 -5.85
C VAL A 247 -13.67 5.09 -4.72
N PHE A 248 -12.83 5.89 -4.05
CA PHE A 248 -11.97 5.47 -2.96
C PHE A 248 -12.41 6.10 -1.62
N PRO A 249 -13.31 5.45 -0.86
CA PRO A 249 -13.91 6.02 0.33
C PRO A 249 -13.07 5.83 1.60
N SER A 250 -11.92 5.14 1.52
CA SER A 250 -11.06 4.87 2.66
C SER A 250 -10.42 6.15 3.22
N ARG A 251 -10.33 6.24 4.56
CA ARG A 251 -9.66 7.35 5.26
C ARG A 251 -8.37 6.91 5.96
N THR A 252 -8.02 5.62 5.91
CA THR A 252 -6.92 5.05 6.72
C THR A 252 -5.83 4.35 5.91
N ASP A 253 -5.89 4.39 4.60
CA ASP A 253 -4.84 3.80 3.76
C ASP A 253 -3.56 4.65 3.78
N THR A 254 -2.41 4.00 3.69
CA THR A 254 -1.11 4.67 3.62
C THR A 254 -0.77 5.19 2.22
N PHE A 255 -1.37 4.59 1.18
CA PHE A 255 -1.17 4.96 -0.22
C PHE A 255 -2.41 4.69 -1.08
N GLY A 256 -2.84 3.41 -1.17
CA GLY A 256 -3.93 2.98 -2.04
C GLY A 256 -3.43 2.55 -3.43
N ASN A 257 -2.74 1.40 -3.53
CA ASN A 257 -2.26 0.85 -4.82
C ASN A 257 -3.38 0.75 -5.87
N VAL A 258 -4.61 0.47 -5.44
CA VAL A 258 -5.82 0.40 -6.28
C VAL A 258 -6.12 1.73 -7.01
N ILE A 259 -5.67 2.86 -6.47
CA ILE A 259 -5.76 4.17 -7.14
C ILE A 259 -4.90 4.17 -8.39
N LEU A 260 -3.66 3.68 -8.30
CA LEU A 260 -2.78 3.58 -9.46
C LEU A 260 -3.29 2.58 -10.50
N GLU A 261 -3.89 1.47 -10.07
CA GLU A 261 -4.50 0.47 -10.96
C GLU A 261 -5.67 1.09 -11.74
N ALA A 262 -6.52 1.90 -11.07
CA ALA A 262 -7.61 2.63 -11.70
C ALA A 262 -7.08 3.66 -12.71
N LEU A 263 -6.14 4.51 -12.31
CA LEU A 263 -5.53 5.52 -13.18
C LEU A 263 -4.86 4.88 -14.39
N ALA A 264 -4.10 3.79 -14.21
CA ALA A 264 -3.45 3.07 -15.27
C ALA A 264 -4.45 2.49 -16.30
N SER A 265 -5.63 2.12 -15.85
CA SER A 265 -6.75 1.68 -16.69
C SER A 265 -7.51 2.84 -17.35
N GLY A 266 -7.07 4.08 -17.14
CA GLY A 266 -7.74 5.29 -17.61
C GLY A 266 -9.05 5.58 -16.86
N CYS A 267 -9.19 5.10 -15.64
CA CYS A 267 -10.35 5.35 -14.78
C CYS A 267 -10.01 6.46 -13.78
N PRO A 268 -10.61 7.67 -13.90
CA PRO A 268 -10.42 8.75 -12.94
C PRO A 268 -10.88 8.37 -11.55
N VAL A 269 -10.30 9.00 -10.54
CA VAL A 269 -10.47 8.65 -9.12
C VAL A 269 -11.16 9.76 -8.35
N ALA A 270 -12.13 9.40 -7.53
CA ALA A 270 -12.75 10.25 -6.52
C ALA A 270 -12.39 9.74 -5.12
N ALA A 271 -11.91 10.60 -4.24
CA ALA A 271 -11.45 10.21 -2.90
C ALA A 271 -11.65 11.32 -1.87
N PHE A 272 -11.61 10.94 -0.59
CA PHE A 272 -11.46 11.91 0.50
C PHE A 272 -10.05 12.54 0.50
N PRO A 273 -9.89 13.79 1.00
CA PRO A 273 -8.61 14.49 1.08
C PRO A 273 -7.74 13.95 2.23
N VAL A 274 -7.28 12.72 2.09
CA VAL A 274 -6.44 12.01 3.06
C VAL A 274 -5.11 11.59 2.42
N THR A 275 -4.16 11.20 3.25
CA THR A 275 -2.87 10.62 2.85
C THR A 275 -3.06 9.56 1.76
N GLY A 276 -2.21 9.53 0.79
CA GLY A 276 -2.32 8.71 -0.41
C GLY A 276 -3.03 9.46 -1.54
N PRO A 277 -4.36 9.60 -1.53
CA PRO A 277 -5.06 10.42 -2.53
C PRO A 277 -4.52 11.84 -2.68
N LEU A 278 -4.27 12.56 -1.57
CA LEU A 278 -3.67 13.91 -1.61
C LEU A 278 -2.29 13.94 -2.24
N ASP A 279 -1.44 12.95 -1.93
CA ASP A 279 -0.08 12.88 -2.47
C ASP A 279 -0.07 12.51 -3.97
N ILE A 280 -1.08 11.76 -4.43
CA ILE A 280 -1.22 11.41 -5.84
C ILE A 280 -1.85 12.58 -6.62
N ALA A 281 -2.79 13.31 -6.01
CA ALA A 281 -3.49 14.45 -6.60
C ALA A 281 -2.68 15.76 -6.63
N SER A 282 -1.42 15.75 -6.23
CA SER A 282 -0.59 16.90 -5.76
C SER A 282 -0.66 18.20 -6.55
N ASP A 283 -1.04 18.20 -7.83
CA ASP A 283 -1.00 19.38 -8.68
C ASP A 283 -2.31 19.70 -9.43
N GLY A 284 -3.44 19.23 -8.87
CA GLY A 284 -4.78 19.59 -9.33
C GLY A 284 -5.28 18.80 -10.56
N HIS A 285 -6.21 17.90 -10.30
CA HIS A 285 -7.05 17.21 -11.30
C HIS A 285 -6.35 16.30 -12.34
N GLU A 286 -5.14 15.86 -12.06
CA GLU A 286 -4.42 14.89 -12.92
C GLU A 286 -4.98 13.46 -12.82
N GLY A 287 -6.30 13.32 -12.88
CA GLY A 287 -7.00 12.04 -12.77
C GLY A 287 -7.49 11.68 -11.37
N VAL A 288 -7.16 12.46 -10.32
CA VAL A 288 -7.65 12.26 -8.95
C VAL A 288 -8.34 13.52 -8.45
N VAL A 289 -9.59 13.41 -8.05
CA VAL A 289 -10.36 14.47 -7.39
C VAL A 289 -10.49 14.14 -5.92
N VAL A 290 -10.05 15.06 -5.07
CA VAL A 290 -10.17 14.92 -3.61
C VAL A 290 -11.13 15.96 -3.06
N ASP A 291 -12.12 15.52 -2.30
CA ASP A 291 -13.12 16.39 -1.66
C ASP A 291 -13.70 15.70 -0.42
N GLU A 292 -14.08 16.49 0.61
CA GLU A 292 -14.85 15.98 1.76
C GLU A 292 -16.27 15.56 1.36
N ASP A 293 -16.82 16.15 0.30
CA ASP A 293 -18.04 15.71 -0.38
C ASP A 293 -17.67 14.70 -1.47
N LEU A 294 -17.77 13.42 -1.13
CA LEU A 294 -17.39 12.33 -2.04
C LEU A 294 -18.32 12.23 -3.27
N ALA A 295 -19.57 12.66 -3.17
CA ALA A 295 -20.48 12.73 -4.32
C ALA A 295 -20.00 13.78 -5.32
N ARG A 296 -19.65 14.98 -4.83
CA ARG A 296 -19.08 16.05 -5.66
C ARG A 296 -17.76 15.60 -6.30
N ALA A 297 -16.88 14.93 -5.53
CA ALA A 297 -15.66 14.36 -6.08
C ALA A 297 -15.95 13.38 -7.21
N ALA A 298 -16.90 12.47 -7.04
CA ALA A 298 -17.26 11.45 -8.03
C ALA A 298 -17.83 12.08 -9.32
N MET A 299 -18.71 13.06 -9.20
CA MET A 299 -19.29 13.75 -10.35
C MET A 299 -18.25 14.62 -11.08
N THR A 300 -17.32 15.23 -10.35
CA THR A 300 -16.21 15.99 -10.95
C THR A 300 -15.25 15.06 -11.68
N ALA A 301 -14.90 13.91 -11.07
CA ALA A 301 -14.03 12.91 -11.67
C ALA A 301 -14.60 12.34 -12.98
N LEU A 302 -15.93 12.22 -13.09
CA LEU A 302 -16.61 11.74 -14.29
C LEU A 302 -16.32 12.58 -15.56
N ALA A 303 -16.00 13.87 -15.36
CA ALA A 303 -15.68 14.79 -16.46
C ALA A 303 -14.19 14.72 -16.89
N ILE A 304 -13.34 14.00 -16.17
CA ILE A 304 -11.90 13.92 -16.46
C ILE A 304 -11.66 12.96 -17.64
N PRO A 305 -10.89 13.38 -18.67
CA PRO A 305 -10.53 12.50 -19.77
C PRO A 305 -9.72 11.28 -19.30
N ARG A 306 -10.03 10.10 -19.82
CA ARG A 306 -9.34 8.85 -19.48
C ARG A 306 -7.83 8.92 -19.76
N ALA A 307 -7.43 9.66 -20.79
CA ALA A 307 -6.01 9.87 -21.12
C ALA A 307 -5.27 10.63 -20.02
N THR A 308 -5.91 11.60 -19.35
CA THR A 308 -5.34 12.34 -18.21
C THR A 308 -5.07 11.42 -17.03
N ALA A 309 -6.04 10.56 -16.68
CA ALA A 309 -5.86 9.55 -15.62
C ALA A 309 -4.69 8.59 -15.97
N ARG A 310 -4.63 8.12 -17.21
CA ARG A 310 -3.56 7.23 -17.70
C ARG A 310 -2.17 7.90 -17.61
N ALA A 311 -2.03 9.12 -18.07
CA ALA A 311 -0.77 9.85 -18.05
C ALA A 311 -0.21 9.99 -16.62
N LYS A 312 -1.09 10.21 -15.62
CA LYS A 312 -0.68 10.24 -14.21
C LYS A 312 -0.11 8.90 -13.74
N ALA A 313 -0.75 7.80 -14.07
CA ALA A 313 -0.27 6.47 -13.68
C ALA A 313 1.10 6.14 -14.29
N GLU A 314 1.40 6.62 -15.49
CA GLU A 314 2.68 6.37 -16.18
C GLU A 314 3.88 7.02 -15.47
N THR A 315 3.65 7.95 -14.55
CA THR A 315 4.71 8.50 -13.67
C THR A 315 5.10 7.55 -12.52
N TYR A 316 4.36 6.47 -12.31
CA TYR A 316 4.55 5.49 -11.24
C TYR A 316 5.14 4.17 -11.80
N ASP A 317 6.42 4.21 -12.15
CA ASP A 317 7.14 3.08 -12.73
C ASP A 317 7.75 2.16 -11.66
N TRP A 318 7.62 0.83 -11.83
CA TRP A 318 8.16 -0.16 -10.91
C TRP A 318 9.68 -0.18 -10.88
N ARG A 319 10.35 0.13 -11.99
CA ARG A 319 11.82 0.16 -12.04
C ARG A 319 12.35 1.33 -11.21
N GLU A 320 11.76 2.52 -11.34
CA GLU A 320 12.12 3.67 -10.50
C GLU A 320 11.77 3.43 -9.02
N CYS A 321 10.61 2.84 -8.73
CA CYS A 321 10.23 2.41 -7.38
C CYS A 321 11.28 1.46 -6.77
N SER A 322 11.76 0.48 -7.55
CA SER A 322 12.78 -0.47 -7.12
C SER A 322 14.16 0.17 -6.93
N GLN A 323 14.54 1.12 -7.80
CA GLN A 323 15.76 1.91 -7.63
C GLN A 323 15.70 2.77 -6.35
N GLN A 324 14.55 3.37 -6.07
CA GLN A 324 14.32 4.15 -4.85
C GLN A 324 14.46 3.26 -3.60
N PHE A 325 13.93 2.02 -3.65
CA PHE A 325 14.12 1.03 -2.60
C PHE A 325 15.60 0.71 -2.38
N LEU A 326 16.36 0.45 -3.44
CA LEU A 326 17.80 0.15 -3.36
C LEU A 326 18.58 1.31 -2.75
N ARG A 327 18.33 2.55 -3.15
CA ARG A 327 18.98 3.76 -2.59
C ARG A 327 18.76 3.90 -1.08
N ASN A 328 17.67 3.37 -0.55
CA ASN A 328 17.33 3.43 0.85
C ASN A 328 17.99 2.35 1.71
N LEU A 329 18.56 1.31 1.10
CA LEU A 329 19.19 0.21 1.84
C LEU A 329 20.54 0.61 2.47
N PRO A 330 20.95 0.01 3.61
CA PRO A 330 22.20 0.34 4.29
C PRO A 330 23.43 0.20 3.42
N ALA A 331 23.53 -0.87 2.64
CA ALA A 331 24.66 -1.14 1.75
C ALA A 331 24.86 -0.06 0.68
N ALA A 332 23.76 0.54 0.17
CA ALA A 332 23.82 1.62 -0.80
C ALA A 332 24.21 2.97 -0.16
N ARG A 333 23.84 3.18 1.11
CA ARG A 333 24.14 4.45 1.82
C ARG A 333 25.64 4.65 2.08
N HIS A 334 26.42 3.60 2.14
CA HIS A 334 27.88 3.70 2.24
C HIS A 334 28.54 4.21 0.94
N CYS A 335 27.83 4.17 -0.19
CA CYS A 335 28.29 4.60 -1.49
C CYS A 335 27.83 6.01 -1.92
N LEU A 336 26.92 6.65 -1.17
CA LEU A 336 26.35 7.95 -1.51
C LEU A 336 26.83 9.06 -0.54
N PRO A 337 27.22 10.26 -1.05
CA PRO A 337 27.53 11.41 -0.20
C PRO A 337 26.30 11.79 0.65
N ALA A 338 26.51 12.19 1.90
CA ALA A 338 25.47 12.58 2.86
C ALA A 338 24.51 13.69 2.36
N ALA A 339 24.92 14.49 1.37
CA ALA A 339 24.09 15.52 0.74
C ALA A 339 22.90 14.97 -0.09
N THR A 340 22.98 13.73 -0.55
CA THR A 340 21.93 13.10 -1.39
C THR A 340 20.82 12.46 -0.56
N LEU A 341 20.97 12.41 0.77
CA LEU A 341 20.05 11.78 1.70
C LEU A 341 18.99 12.73 2.29
N ARG A 342 19.03 14.01 1.92
CA ARG A 342 18.03 14.99 2.34
C ARG A 342 16.81 14.90 1.42
N LEU A 343 15.61 14.94 2.00
CA LEU A 343 14.37 15.19 1.25
C LEU A 343 14.57 16.45 0.40
N PRO A 344 14.09 16.51 -0.87
CA PRO A 344 14.22 17.70 -1.70
C PRO A 344 13.73 18.93 -0.94
N ALA A 345 14.44 20.04 -1.05
CA ALA A 345 14.16 21.30 -0.33
C ALA A 345 12.77 21.89 -0.63
N SER A 346 12.12 21.48 -1.73
CA SER A 346 10.73 21.82 -2.06
C SER A 346 9.70 21.36 -1.03
N ILE A 347 10.08 20.48 -0.09
CA ILE A 347 9.21 20.01 0.99
C ILE A 347 9.30 20.92 2.23
N THR A 348 10.36 21.73 2.35
CA THR A 348 10.60 22.61 3.51
C THR A 348 10.07 24.05 3.32
N GLU A 349 9.79 24.50 2.12
CA GLU A 349 9.38 25.90 1.87
C GLU A 349 7.86 26.16 1.92
N GLY A 350 7.03 25.13 2.09
CA GLY A 350 5.57 25.24 2.21
C GLY A 350 5.02 25.53 3.61
N ILE A 351 5.87 25.74 4.64
CA ILE A 351 5.43 25.86 6.06
C ILE A 351 5.42 27.30 6.57
N SER A 352 5.75 28.30 5.71
CA SER A 352 5.70 29.71 6.11
C SER A 352 4.82 30.51 5.15
N ARG A 353 3.50 30.31 5.24
CA ARG A 353 2.48 31.35 4.95
C ARG A 353 1.12 30.92 5.49
#